data_fd64e9171596c1278507057c37d7e36a
#
_entry.id   fd64e9171596c1278507057c37d7e36a
#
_cell.length_a   1.000
_cell.length_b   1.000
_cell.length_c   1.000
_cell.angle_alpha   90.00
_cell.angle_beta   90.00
_cell.angle_gamma   90.00
#
_symmetry.space_group_name_H-M   'P 1'
#
loop_
_entity.id
_entity.type
_entity.pdbx_description
1 polymer ?
#
loop_
_entity_poly.entity_id
_entity_poly.type
_entity_poly.pdbx_seq_one_letter_code
_entity_poly.pdbx_strand_id
1 'polypeptide(L)'
;MIGRLTAPDPTVLQQVDVTSDGLVVWFNNEPKNHGEFVDGSLALLFDAQGRAQKGQLKLNDKSVNWRVLLSDEGLLLSVVAARPLQGEWAGREVDDRWRLEIHLREQ
;
A
#
# COMPACT_ATOMS: atom_id res chain seq x y z
N MET A 1 4.04 32.68 20.57
CA MET A 1 3.81 32.06 20.34
C MET A 1 3.47 31.32 20.29
N ILE A 2 3.14 31.18 20.19
CA ILE A 2 2.84 30.37 20.07
C ILE A 2 2.98 29.56 19.65
N GLY A 3 3.72 29.64 19.93
CA GLY A 3 3.91 28.32 19.55
C GLY A 3 2.69 27.56 19.44
N ARG A 4 2.13 27.78 18.53
CA ARG A 4 1.00 26.99 18.27
C ARG A 4 1.42 25.64 17.77
N LEU A 5 0.98 24.65 18.47
CA LEU A 5 1.18 23.29 17.99
C LEU A 5 0.19 23.04 16.88
N THR A 6 0.71 22.90 15.69
CA THR A 6 -0.10 22.49 14.57
C THR A 6 0.06 20.99 14.43
N ALA A 7 -1.02 20.26 14.51
CA ALA A 7 -0.97 18.84 14.21
C ALA A 7 -0.47 18.67 12.79
N PRO A 8 0.40 17.68 12.52
CA PRO A 8 0.81 17.42 11.15
C PRO A 8 -0.41 17.06 10.32
N ASP A 9 -0.35 17.35 9.03
CA ASP A 9 -1.41 16.95 8.12
C ASP A 9 -1.58 15.44 8.18
N PRO A 10 -2.81 14.94 8.15
CA PRO A 10 -3.00 13.51 8.13
C PRO A 10 -2.35 12.90 6.89
N THR A 11 -1.82 11.71 7.04
CA THR A 11 -1.29 10.96 5.91
C THR A 11 -2.46 10.42 5.11
N VAL A 12 -2.43 10.64 3.81
CA VAL A 12 -3.52 10.27 2.91
C VAL A 12 -2.96 9.46 1.75
N LEU A 13 -3.61 8.35 1.48
CA LEU A 13 -3.33 7.56 0.27
C LEU A 13 -3.94 8.32 -0.90
N GLN A 14 -3.11 8.66 -1.89
CA GLN A 14 -3.53 9.49 -3.00
C GLN A 14 -3.80 8.70 -4.27
N GLN A 15 -3.05 7.63 -4.49
CA GLN A 15 -3.08 6.93 -5.78
C GLN A 15 -2.48 5.54 -5.66
N VAL A 16 -3.04 4.59 -6.39
CA VAL A 16 -2.50 3.25 -6.53
C VAL A 16 -2.29 2.99 -8.02
N ASP A 17 -1.05 2.70 -8.39
CA ASP A 17 -0.70 2.37 -9.77
C ASP A 17 -0.32 0.91 -9.87
N VAL A 18 -0.76 0.26 -10.93
CA VAL A 18 -0.39 -1.13 -11.23
C VAL A 18 0.87 -1.14 -12.07
N THR A 19 1.84 -1.96 -11.70
CA THR A 19 3.08 -2.14 -12.44
C THR A 19 3.13 -3.55 -13.02
N SER A 20 4.22 -3.88 -13.71
CA SER A 20 4.38 -5.19 -14.32
C SER A 20 4.47 -6.33 -13.31
N ASP A 21 4.90 -6.04 -12.08
CA ASP A 21 5.12 -7.06 -11.06
C ASP A 21 4.56 -6.67 -9.69
N GLY A 22 3.73 -5.65 -9.63
CA GLY A 22 3.19 -5.24 -8.34
C GLY A 22 2.41 -3.95 -8.38
N LEU A 23 2.63 -3.14 -7.37
CA LEU A 23 1.90 -1.89 -7.18
C LEU A 23 2.85 -0.78 -6.75
N VAL A 24 2.47 0.45 -7.09
CA VAL A 24 3.06 1.64 -6.51
C VAL A 24 1.95 2.40 -5.81
N VAL A 25 2.14 2.69 -4.54
CA VAL A 25 1.15 3.37 -3.73
C VAL A 25 1.72 4.72 -3.32
N TRP A 26 0.96 5.78 -3.59
CA TRP A 26 1.40 7.14 -3.33
C TRP A 26 0.65 7.73 -2.14
N PHE A 27 1.42 8.38 -1.26
CA PHE A 27 0.89 9.10 -0.11
C PHE A 27 1.43 10.53 -0.12
N ASN A 28 0.75 11.45 0.55
CA ASN A 28 1.24 12.82 0.70
C ASN A 28 2.49 12.90 1.60
N ASN A 29 2.64 11.97 2.52
CA ASN A 29 3.84 11.85 3.35
C ASN A 29 3.98 10.40 3.81
N GLU A 30 5.06 10.11 4.52
CA GLU A 30 5.36 8.74 4.91
C GLU A 30 4.35 8.22 5.95
N PRO A 31 3.63 7.12 5.65
CA PRO A 31 2.75 6.50 6.62
C PRO A 31 3.54 5.55 7.51
N LYS A 32 3.10 5.40 8.74
CA LYS A 32 3.51 4.25 9.53
C LYS A 32 2.84 3.05 8.90
N ASN A 33 3.57 1.96 8.78
CA ASN A 33 3.02 0.77 8.17
C ASN A 33 3.52 -0.48 8.86
N HIS A 34 2.73 -1.54 8.72
CA HIS A 34 3.07 -2.87 9.18
C HIS A 34 2.57 -3.85 8.13
N GLY A 35 3.43 -4.72 7.67
CA GLY A 35 3.06 -5.65 6.63
C GLY A 35 3.59 -7.04 6.87
N GLU A 36 2.87 -8.01 6.32
CA GLU A 36 3.27 -9.41 6.39
C GLU A 36 2.59 -10.20 5.30
N PHE A 37 3.17 -11.35 4.99
CA PHE A 37 2.51 -12.35 4.18
C PHE A 37 1.85 -13.36 5.10
N VAL A 38 0.55 -13.60 4.88
CA VAL A 38 -0.23 -14.56 5.66
C VAL A 38 -0.82 -15.56 4.66
N ASP A 39 -0.40 -16.80 4.76
CA ASP A 39 -0.85 -17.87 3.85
C ASP A 39 -0.67 -17.50 2.38
N GLY A 40 0.44 -16.82 2.07
CA GLY A 40 0.75 -16.44 0.71
C GLY A 40 0.03 -15.20 0.19
N SER A 41 -0.69 -14.50 1.04
CA SER A 41 -1.35 -13.24 0.70
C SER A 41 -0.65 -12.09 1.42
N LEU A 42 -0.56 -10.95 0.76
CA LEU A 42 0.06 -9.78 1.38
C LEU A 42 -0.99 -8.95 2.11
N ALA A 43 -0.66 -8.54 3.33
CA ALA A 43 -1.47 -7.60 4.10
C ALA A 43 -0.56 -6.48 4.59
N LEU A 44 -0.86 -5.25 4.16
CA LEU A 44 -0.15 -4.05 4.58
C LEU A 44 -1.14 -3.10 5.25
N LEU A 45 -0.88 -2.79 6.51
CA LEU A 45 -1.70 -1.85 7.26
C LEU A 45 -0.97 -0.52 7.31
N PHE A 46 -1.66 0.54 6.90
CA PHE A 46 -1.12 1.90 6.90
C PHE A 46 -1.88 2.78 7.88
N ASP A 47 -1.15 3.53 8.70
CA ASP A 47 -1.76 4.58 9.50
C ASP A 47 -1.99 5.79 8.58
N ALA A 48 -3.06 5.72 7.81
CA ALA A 48 -3.38 6.70 6.78
C ALA A 48 -4.87 6.72 6.52
N GLN A 49 -5.32 7.77 5.86
CA GLN A 49 -6.68 7.94 5.41
C GLN A 49 -6.74 7.69 3.91
N GLY A 50 -7.92 7.37 3.41
CA GLY A 50 -8.11 7.16 1.99
C GLY A 50 -9.43 6.49 1.69
N ARG A 51 -9.62 6.14 0.42
CA ARG A 51 -10.84 5.50 -0.03
C ARG A 51 -10.65 4.00 -0.17
N ALA A 52 -11.71 3.27 0.10
CA ALA A 52 -11.75 1.86 -0.28
C ALA A 52 -11.74 1.76 -1.80
N GLN A 53 -10.93 0.88 -2.34
CA GLN A 53 -10.82 0.68 -3.78
C GLN A 53 -10.28 -0.71 -4.06
N LYS A 54 -10.40 -1.14 -5.29
CA LYS A 54 -9.93 -2.48 -5.66
C LYS A 54 -9.51 -2.49 -7.12
N GLY A 55 -8.73 -3.50 -7.47
CA GLY A 55 -8.30 -3.69 -8.85
C GLY A 55 -7.60 -5.02 -9.02
N GLN A 56 -7.01 -5.19 -10.19
CA GLN A 56 -6.27 -6.39 -10.53
C GLN A 56 -4.96 -6.02 -11.19
N LEU A 57 -3.98 -6.87 -11.01
CA LEU A 57 -2.75 -6.82 -11.76
C LEU A 57 -2.47 -8.20 -12.35
N LYS A 58 -1.59 -8.26 -13.33
CA LYS A 58 -1.17 -9.52 -13.93
C LYS A 58 0.23 -9.86 -13.46
N LEU A 59 0.39 -11.07 -13.00
CA LEU A 59 1.69 -11.60 -12.61
C LEU A 59 1.84 -12.95 -13.28
N ASN A 60 2.81 -13.07 -14.19
CA ASN A 60 2.99 -14.29 -15.00
C ASN A 60 1.69 -14.68 -15.71
N ASP A 61 0.99 -13.69 -16.30
CA ASP A 61 -0.28 -13.86 -17.02
C ASP A 61 -1.44 -14.32 -16.13
N LYS A 62 -1.28 -14.30 -14.82
CA LYS A 62 -2.33 -14.68 -13.87
C LYS A 62 -2.83 -13.45 -13.15
N SER A 63 -4.13 -13.42 -12.89
CA SER A 63 -4.75 -12.30 -12.20
C SER A 63 -4.41 -12.34 -10.71
N VAL A 64 -4.02 -11.19 -10.21
CA VAL A 64 -3.80 -10.97 -8.77
C VAL A 64 -4.74 -9.85 -8.36
N ASN A 65 -5.53 -10.10 -7.34
CA ASN A 65 -6.51 -9.12 -6.86
C ASN A 65 -5.91 -8.31 -5.72
N TRP A 66 -6.09 -6.99 -5.80
CA TRP A 66 -5.70 -6.13 -4.70
C TRP A 66 -6.89 -5.27 -4.30
N ARG A 67 -6.92 -4.90 -3.04
CA ARG A 67 -7.94 -3.97 -2.55
C ARG A 67 -7.43 -3.20 -1.35
N VAL A 68 -7.96 -1.99 -1.23
CA VAL A 68 -7.73 -1.14 -0.07
C VAL A 68 -9.04 -1.11 0.71
N LEU A 69 -8.97 -1.49 1.96
CA LEU A 69 -10.12 -1.55 2.85
C LEU A 69 -9.93 -0.56 3.99
N LEU A 70 -11.03 0.02 4.45
CA LEU A 70 -11.01 0.87 5.62
C LEU A 70 -11.02 -0.02 6.86
N SER A 71 -10.22 0.36 7.85
CA SER A 71 -10.20 -0.33 9.13
C SER A 71 -10.15 0.70 10.26
N ASP A 72 -10.39 0.25 11.48
CA ASP A 72 -10.31 1.11 12.65
C ASP A 72 -8.90 1.65 12.88
N GLU A 73 -7.90 0.99 12.32
CA GLU A 73 -6.50 1.37 12.50
C GLU A 73 -5.93 2.10 11.30
N GLY A 74 -6.74 2.34 10.27
CA GLY A 74 -6.28 3.02 9.06
C GLY A 74 -6.72 2.32 7.79
N LEU A 75 -5.80 2.13 6.85
CA LEU A 75 -6.08 1.47 5.58
C LEU A 75 -5.36 0.13 5.53
N LEU A 76 -6.07 -0.89 5.07
CA LEU A 76 -5.48 -2.20 4.85
C LEU A 76 -5.41 -2.47 3.36
N LEU A 77 -4.20 -2.66 2.84
CA LEU A 77 -3.99 -3.13 1.49
C LEU A 77 -3.85 -4.64 1.51
N SER A 78 -4.75 -5.32 0.82
CA SER A 78 -4.76 -6.78 0.73
C SER A 78 -4.48 -7.18 -0.71
N VAL A 79 -3.55 -8.11 -0.90
CA VAL A 79 -3.19 -8.61 -2.24
C VAL A 79 -3.25 -10.13 -2.22
N VAL A 80 -4.12 -10.69 -3.05
CA VAL A 80 -4.43 -12.12 -3.04
C VAL A 80 -4.36 -12.68 -4.44
N ALA A 81 -3.74 -13.83 -4.57
CA ALA A 81 -3.65 -14.57 -5.83
C ALA A 81 -4.06 -16.03 -5.61
N ALA A 82 -4.26 -16.76 -6.72
CA ALA A 82 -4.58 -18.17 -6.65
C ALA A 82 -3.43 -19.00 -6.10
N ARG A 83 -2.19 -18.53 -6.29
CA ARG A 83 -1.00 -19.17 -5.75
C ARG A 83 -0.36 -18.30 -4.69
N PRO A 84 0.39 -18.90 -3.75
CA PRO A 84 1.06 -18.10 -2.73
C PRO A 84 2.02 -17.08 -3.35
N LEU A 85 2.01 -15.89 -2.78
CA LEU A 85 2.87 -14.79 -3.19
C LEU A 85 3.99 -14.60 -2.20
N GLN A 86 5.08 -14.03 -2.68
CA GLN A 86 6.15 -13.49 -1.86
C GLN A 86 6.62 -12.21 -2.52
N GLY A 87 7.42 -11.45 -1.81
CA GLY A 87 7.92 -10.21 -2.35
C GLY A 87 8.41 -9.28 -1.28
N GLU A 88 8.64 -8.06 -1.68
CA GLU A 88 9.11 -7.02 -0.77
C GLU A 88 8.48 -5.70 -1.14
N TRP A 89 8.55 -4.77 -0.19
CA TRP A 89 8.11 -3.41 -0.43
C TRP A 89 9.09 -2.45 0.23
N ALA A 90 9.22 -1.28 -0.36
CA ALA A 90 10.07 -0.23 0.17
C ALA A 90 9.53 1.11 -0.27
N GLY A 91 9.69 2.11 0.59
CA GLY A 91 9.22 3.45 0.31
C GLY A 91 10.37 4.44 0.22
N ARG A 92 10.11 5.55 -0.46
CA ARG A 92 11.03 6.66 -0.54
C ARG A 92 10.28 7.93 -0.85
N GLU A 93 10.89 9.05 -0.51
CA GLU A 93 10.32 10.34 -0.84
C GLU A 93 10.63 10.71 -2.29
N VAL A 94 9.61 11.18 -3.01
CA VAL A 94 9.74 11.63 -4.39
C VAL A 94 8.88 12.89 -4.54
N ASP A 95 9.51 14.03 -4.80
CA ASP A 95 8.82 15.31 -5.03
C ASP A 95 7.80 15.64 -3.92
N ASP A 96 8.25 15.57 -2.68
CA ASP A 96 7.44 15.87 -1.50
C ASP A 96 6.27 14.89 -1.27
N ARG A 97 6.30 13.75 -1.94
CA ARG A 97 5.33 12.68 -1.75
C ARG A 97 6.07 11.41 -1.32
N TRP A 98 5.34 10.48 -0.77
CA TRP A 98 5.89 9.18 -0.40
C TRP A 98 5.47 8.13 -1.43
N ARG A 99 6.44 7.48 -2.03
CA ARG A 99 6.22 6.44 -3.03
C ARG A 99 6.58 5.09 -2.41
N LEU A 100 5.58 4.23 -2.26
CA LEU A 100 5.79 2.87 -1.78
C LEU A 100 5.72 1.92 -2.98
N GLU A 101 6.80 1.20 -3.23
CA GLU A 101 6.87 0.22 -4.31
C GLU A 101 6.73 -1.18 -3.74
N ILE A 102 5.85 -1.95 -4.32
CA ILE A 102 5.60 -3.32 -3.91
C ILE A 102 5.92 -4.21 -5.10
N HIS A 103 6.86 -5.13 -4.91
CA HIS A 103 7.27 -6.08 -5.92
C HIS A 103 6.89 -7.48 -5.48
N LEU A 104 6.15 -8.16 -6.33
CA LEU A 104 5.58 -9.48 -6.02
C LEU A 104 6.12 -10.53 -6.96
N ARG A 105 6.14 -11.76 -6.48
CA ARG A 105 6.43 -12.94 -7.29
C ARG A 105 5.72 -14.13 -6.69
N GLU A 106 5.46 -15.13 -7.51
CA GLU A 106 4.91 -16.38 -7.02
C GLU A 106 5.99 -17.17 -6.29
N GLN A 107 5.58 -17.85 -5.25
CA GLN A 107 6.49 -18.74 -4.54
C GLN A 107 6.84 -19.96 -5.39
#